data_6c26f5f1fbfcf5cf15fa3073c879a4ad
#
_entry.id   6c26f5f1fbfcf5cf15fa3073c879a4ad
#
_cell.length_a   1.000
_cell.length_b   1.000
_cell.length_c   1.000
_cell.angle_alpha   90.00
_cell.angle_beta   90.00
_cell.angle_gamma   90.00
#
_symmetry.space_group_name_H-M   'P 1'
#
loop_
_entity.id
_entity.type
_entity.pdbx_description
1 polymer ?
#
loop_
_entity_poly.entity_id
_entity_poly.type
_entity_poly.pdbx_seq_one_letter_code
_entity_poly.pdbx_strand_id
1 'polypeptide(L)'
;MFKKIAMACAFVATASFATWDYYPVLEAGKGSFAGGLYYDWHHDWSQAGLKIGARYSIIQNLEISVQSFGYQFWSEEDCDGCVNGGDGLRDLTIGGRYTVAPMVTAFLDMNLPIGGDEVSSDEIALYAGAQFSVPTNVPGFKFGTEGGIFWGFEHDNSERGLEIHLGGEVAYTVPNVGVTPFAGLQLKYRLTESTWEDGEGRERGGNDDGDSQVIIW
;
A
#
# COMPACT_ATOMS: atom_id res chain seq x y z
N MET A 1 26.23 12.26 18.28
CA MET A 1 25.17 11.26 18.38
C MET A 1 23.88 11.73 17.67
N PHE A 2 23.37 12.93 17.95
CA PHE A 2 22.17 13.51 17.32
C PHE A 2 22.23 13.62 15.78
N LYS A 3 23.38 13.96 15.21
CA LYS A 3 23.55 14.04 13.74
C LYS A 3 23.36 12.68 13.03
N LYS A 4 23.74 11.58 13.69
CA LYS A 4 23.55 10.23 13.13
C LYS A 4 22.09 9.77 13.24
N ILE A 5 21.38 10.17 14.30
CA ILE A 5 19.96 9.89 14.49
C ILE A 5 19.13 10.72 13.50
N ALA A 6 19.44 12.02 13.32
CA ALA A 6 18.76 12.87 12.35
C ALA A 6 18.98 12.39 10.91
N MET A 7 20.17 11.86 10.59
CA MET A 7 20.45 11.28 9.27
C MET A 7 19.73 9.93 9.10
N ALA A 8 19.60 9.12 10.14
CA ALA A 8 18.81 7.89 10.10
C ALA A 8 17.31 8.18 9.96
N CYS A 9 16.79 9.20 10.64
CA CYS A 9 15.40 9.64 10.49
C CYS A 9 15.12 10.26 9.11
N ALA A 10 16.06 11.02 8.54
CA ALA A 10 15.95 11.52 7.16
C ALA A 10 16.00 10.39 6.12
N PHE A 11 16.78 9.34 6.39
CA PHE A 11 16.81 8.13 5.56
C PHE A 11 15.50 7.36 5.61
N VAL A 12 14.87 7.26 6.77
CA VAL A 12 13.57 6.63 6.96
C VAL A 12 12.47 7.43 6.27
N ALA A 13 12.53 8.76 6.29
CA ALA A 13 11.54 9.62 5.65
C ALA A 13 11.58 9.57 4.11
N THR A 14 12.72 9.24 3.50
CA THR A 14 12.83 9.11 2.03
C THR A 14 12.61 7.69 1.52
N ALA A 15 12.61 6.67 2.40
CA ALA A 15 12.36 5.28 2.04
C ALA A 15 10.87 4.90 2.13
N SER A 16 9.99 5.85 2.40
CA SER A 16 8.74 5.53 3.09
C SER A 16 7.60 5.06 2.23
N PHE A 17 7.62 5.10 0.91
CA PHE A 17 6.43 4.72 0.13
C PHE A 17 6.71 4.20 -1.27
N ALA A 18 7.95 3.91 -1.61
CA ALA A 18 8.18 2.95 -2.65
C ALA A 18 7.38 1.70 -2.27
N THR A 19 6.54 1.26 -3.13
CA THR A 19 6.00 -0.09 -3.02
C THR A 19 7.18 -1.03 -3.24
N TRP A 20 8.01 -1.12 -2.20
CA TRP A 20 9.21 -1.98 -2.15
C TRP A 20 8.88 -3.41 -2.58
N ASP A 21 7.61 -3.72 -2.69
CA ASP A 21 7.03 -4.95 -3.16
C ASP A 21 7.14 -5.13 -4.68
N TYR A 22 7.27 -4.08 -5.46
CA TYR A 22 7.37 -4.15 -6.93
C TYR A 22 8.73 -4.74 -7.39
N TYR A 23 9.60 -5.03 -6.44
CA TYR A 23 10.93 -5.56 -6.72
C TYR A 23 11.03 -7.05 -6.39
N PRO A 24 12.04 -7.74 -6.94
CA PRO A 24 12.19 -9.17 -6.75
C PRO A 24 12.18 -9.60 -5.29
N VAL A 25 11.69 -10.80 -5.04
CA VAL A 25 11.80 -11.49 -3.75
C VAL A 25 13.24 -11.45 -3.26
N LEU A 26 13.43 -11.23 -1.98
CA LEU A 26 14.75 -11.22 -1.35
C LEU A 26 15.40 -12.60 -1.42
N GLU A 27 16.73 -12.65 -1.29
CA GLU A 27 17.45 -13.90 -1.12
C GLU A 27 16.99 -14.63 0.16
N ALA A 28 17.00 -15.96 0.12
CA ALA A 28 16.59 -16.79 1.24
C ALA A 28 17.30 -16.41 2.54
N GLY A 29 16.57 -16.27 3.62
CA GLY A 29 17.08 -15.86 4.93
C GLY A 29 17.39 -14.37 5.05
N LYS A 30 17.09 -13.58 4.04
CA LYS A 30 17.22 -12.13 4.11
C LYS A 30 15.90 -11.47 4.49
N GLY A 31 15.98 -10.38 5.22
CA GLY A 31 14.86 -9.54 5.59
C GLY A 31 15.14 -8.07 5.28
N SER A 32 14.07 -7.31 5.19
CA SER A 32 14.10 -5.86 5.05
C SER A 32 13.02 -5.26 5.94
N PHE A 33 13.29 -4.09 6.46
CA PHE A 33 12.36 -3.33 7.27
C PHE A 33 12.31 -1.90 6.75
N ALA A 34 11.13 -1.33 6.69
CA ALA A 34 10.94 0.05 6.33
C ALA A 34 9.94 0.71 7.28
N GLY A 35 10.04 2.00 7.40
CA GLY A 35 9.10 2.82 8.16
C GLY A 35 9.24 4.26 7.77
N GLY A 36 8.14 4.99 7.84
CA GLY A 36 8.14 6.38 7.45
C GLY A 36 6.87 7.12 7.81
N LEU A 37 6.98 8.43 7.77
CA LEU A 37 5.83 9.31 7.88
C LEU A 37 5.20 9.45 6.49
N TYR A 38 3.88 9.52 6.46
CA TYR A 38 3.14 9.82 5.25
C TYR A 38 2.25 11.03 5.46
N TYR A 39 1.98 11.70 4.37
CA TYR A 39 0.94 12.71 4.25
C TYR A 39 0.24 12.47 2.91
N ASP A 40 -1.02 12.09 2.99
CA ASP A 40 -1.86 11.92 1.82
C ASP A 40 -2.77 13.15 1.71
N TRP A 41 -2.93 13.66 0.52
CA TRP A 41 -3.79 14.79 0.24
C TRP A 41 -4.70 14.48 -0.94
N HIS A 42 -5.97 14.76 -0.76
CA HIS A 42 -7.02 14.65 -1.75
C HIS A 42 -7.81 15.96 -1.78
N HIS A 43 -8.66 16.16 -2.77
CA HIS A 43 -9.49 17.37 -2.88
C HIS A 43 -10.35 17.58 -1.63
N ASP A 44 -10.95 16.52 -1.13
CA ASP A 44 -11.95 16.57 -0.06
C ASP A 44 -11.43 16.09 1.29
N TRP A 45 -10.22 15.54 1.34
CA TRP A 45 -9.66 15.03 2.59
C TRP A 45 -8.12 15.03 2.58
N SER A 46 -7.56 15.04 3.76
CA SER A 46 -6.13 14.86 3.96
C SER A 46 -5.86 14.07 5.23
N GLN A 47 -4.75 13.35 5.25
CA GLN A 47 -4.35 12.53 6.39
C GLN A 47 -2.85 12.46 6.55
N ALA A 48 -2.40 12.26 7.79
CA ALA A 48 -0.99 12.08 8.11
C ALA A 48 -0.78 10.98 9.14
N GLY A 49 0.31 10.27 9.02
CA GLY A 49 0.60 9.18 9.95
C GLY A 49 1.97 8.57 9.78
N LEU A 50 2.16 7.47 10.51
CA LEU A 50 3.33 6.60 10.45
C LEU A 50 2.91 5.28 9.81
N LYS A 51 3.71 4.78 8.88
CA LYS A 51 3.62 3.38 8.39
C LYS A 51 4.92 2.66 8.66
N ILE A 52 4.81 1.39 8.99
CA ILE A 52 5.95 0.46 9.08
C ILE A 52 5.64 -0.79 8.27
N GLY A 53 6.67 -1.42 7.77
CA GLY A 53 6.56 -2.66 7.04
C GLY A 53 7.82 -3.50 7.21
N ALA A 54 7.67 -4.79 7.04
CA ALA A 54 8.76 -5.76 7.09
C ALA A 54 8.53 -6.85 6.05
N ARG A 55 9.59 -7.35 5.46
CA ARG A 55 9.56 -8.49 4.55
C ARG A 55 10.69 -9.45 4.86
N TYR A 56 10.43 -10.73 4.70
CA TYR A 56 11.39 -11.77 4.98
C TYR A 56 11.26 -12.94 3.99
N SER A 57 12.36 -13.30 3.36
CA SER A 57 12.40 -14.45 2.47
C SER A 57 12.69 -15.73 3.28
N ILE A 58 11.69 -16.61 3.36
CA ILE A 58 11.75 -17.85 4.13
C ILE A 58 12.65 -18.86 3.43
N ILE A 59 12.45 -19.04 2.14
CA ILE A 59 13.23 -19.91 1.26
C ILE A 59 13.45 -19.18 -0.06
N GLN A 60 14.27 -19.73 -0.93
CA GLN A 60 14.45 -19.17 -2.25
C GLN A 60 13.09 -19.02 -2.97
N ASN A 61 12.85 -17.86 -3.53
CA ASN A 61 11.63 -17.47 -4.26
C ASN A 61 10.37 -17.29 -3.42
N LEU A 62 10.38 -17.49 -2.10
CA LEU A 62 9.20 -17.28 -1.25
C LEU A 62 9.49 -16.25 -0.16
N GLU A 63 8.68 -15.22 -0.15
CA GLU A 63 8.75 -14.13 0.81
C GLU A 63 7.39 -13.91 1.47
N ILE A 64 7.42 -13.56 2.74
CA ILE A 64 6.26 -13.05 3.49
C ILE A 64 6.52 -11.61 3.88
N SER A 65 5.46 -10.83 4.02
CA SER A 65 5.56 -9.42 4.38
C SER A 65 4.42 -8.97 5.29
N VAL A 66 4.75 -7.97 6.10
CA VAL A 66 3.80 -7.03 6.68
C VAL A 66 4.00 -5.73 5.91
N GLN A 67 3.00 -5.28 5.17
CA GLN A 67 3.18 -4.17 4.24
C GLN A 67 2.68 -2.84 4.79
N SER A 68 1.61 -2.91 5.56
CA SER A 68 1.02 -1.73 6.13
C SER A 68 0.62 -2.06 7.56
N PHE A 69 1.36 -1.49 8.49
CA PHE A 69 0.98 -1.40 9.88
C PHE A 69 1.36 0.01 10.32
N GLY A 70 0.45 0.75 10.91
CA GLY A 70 0.76 2.14 11.18
C GLY A 70 -0.22 2.80 12.12
N TYR A 71 0.06 4.06 12.38
CA TYR A 71 -0.77 4.92 13.21
C TYR A 71 -1.07 6.21 12.45
N GLN A 72 -2.34 6.53 12.28
CA GLN A 72 -2.80 7.78 11.74
C GLN A 72 -2.84 8.81 12.86
N PHE A 73 -2.13 9.92 12.68
CA PHE A 73 -2.08 10.97 13.70
C PHE A 73 -3.20 11.96 13.56
N TRP A 74 -3.72 12.09 12.35
CA TRP A 74 -4.68 13.11 12.00
C TRP A 74 -5.29 12.81 10.62
N SER A 75 -6.58 13.09 10.47
CA SER A 75 -7.23 13.25 9.19
C SER A 75 -8.26 14.40 9.26
N GLU A 76 -8.50 15.03 8.13
CA GLU A 76 -9.45 16.12 7.98
C GLU A 76 -10.25 15.89 6.69
N GLU A 77 -11.56 15.98 6.80
CA GLU A 77 -12.48 15.94 5.66
C GLU A 77 -13.09 17.34 5.48
N ASP A 78 -12.98 17.85 4.25
CA ASP A 78 -13.51 19.16 3.88
C ASP A 78 -14.94 19.01 3.34
N CYS A 79 -15.87 18.67 4.23
CA CYS A 79 -17.28 18.58 3.89
C CYS A 79 -18.17 19.10 5.02
N ASP A 80 -19.29 19.75 4.63
CA ASP A 80 -20.30 20.27 5.58
C ASP A 80 -20.99 19.10 6.32
N GLY A 81 -20.69 18.95 7.60
CA GLY A 81 -21.29 17.94 8.49
C GLY A 81 -20.51 16.65 8.62
N CYS A 82 -19.33 16.54 8.02
CA CYS A 82 -18.41 15.45 8.29
C CYS A 82 -17.78 15.60 9.69
N VAL A 83 -17.61 14.49 10.36
CA VAL A 83 -16.78 14.42 11.55
C VAL A 83 -15.33 14.39 11.08
N ASN A 84 -14.54 15.37 11.52
CA ASN A 84 -13.10 15.33 11.25
C ASN A 84 -12.56 13.98 11.67
N GLY A 85 -11.90 13.32 10.74
CA GLY A 85 -11.47 11.93 10.90
C GLY A 85 -10.57 11.76 12.09
N GLY A 86 -10.62 10.56 12.64
CA GLY A 86 -9.93 10.22 13.86
C GLY A 86 -8.44 10.00 13.71
N ASP A 87 -7.83 9.79 14.83
CA ASP A 87 -6.50 9.22 14.95
C ASP A 87 -6.61 7.76 15.42
N GLY A 88 -5.64 6.94 15.10
CA GLY A 88 -5.67 5.56 15.56
C GLY A 88 -4.74 4.61 14.81
N LEU A 89 -4.78 3.37 15.28
CA LEU A 89 -4.09 2.27 14.65
C LEU A 89 -4.79 1.94 13.32
N ARG A 90 -4.02 1.81 12.26
CA ARG A 90 -4.53 1.41 10.94
C ARG A 90 -4.59 -0.10 10.80
N ASP A 91 -5.35 -0.55 9.80
CA ASP A 91 -5.43 -1.95 9.43
C ASP A 91 -4.06 -2.52 9.04
N LEU A 92 -3.93 -3.82 9.24
CA LEU A 92 -2.74 -4.58 8.93
C LEU A 92 -2.87 -5.25 7.56
N THR A 93 -1.92 -5.03 6.68
CA THR A 93 -1.80 -5.81 5.45
C THR A 93 -0.64 -6.79 5.57
N ILE A 94 -0.96 -8.06 5.44
CA ILE A 94 0.03 -9.14 5.35
C ILE A 94 0.07 -9.67 3.93
N GLY A 95 1.25 -10.11 3.48
CA GLY A 95 1.41 -10.55 2.10
C GLY A 95 2.36 -11.72 1.94
N GLY A 96 2.18 -12.41 0.83
CA GLY A 96 3.06 -13.46 0.34
C GLY A 96 3.47 -13.20 -1.10
N ARG A 97 4.71 -13.48 -1.41
CA ARG A 97 5.31 -13.31 -2.74
C ARG A 97 6.03 -14.58 -3.15
N TYR A 98 5.77 -15.04 -4.37
CA TYR A 98 6.43 -16.22 -4.92
C TYR A 98 6.91 -15.96 -6.34
N THR A 99 8.22 -16.08 -6.57
CA THR A 99 8.80 -15.94 -7.92
C THR A 99 8.48 -17.17 -8.74
N VAL A 100 7.58 -17.03 -9.70
CA VAL A 100 7.10 -18.11 -10.57
C VAL A 100 7.95 -18.29 -11.82
N ALA A 101 8.61 -17.21 -12.26
CA ALA A 101 9.52 -17.20 -13.40
C ALA A 101 10.53 -16.05 -13.24
N PRO A 102 11.66 -16.06 -13.98
CA PRO A 102 12.55 -14.90 -14.00
C PRO A 102 11.76 -13.60 -14.25
N MET A 103 11.94 -12.62 -13.38
CA MET A 103 11.27 -11.31 -13.40
C MET A 103 9.77 -11.30 -13.10
N VAL A 104 9.14 -12.47 -12.87
CA VAL A 104 7.70 -12.57 -12.58
C VAL A 104 7.48 -13.14 -11.19
N THR A 105 6.79 -12.40 -10.35
CA THR A 105 6.44 -12.78 -8.99
C THR A 105 4.93 -12.74 -8.82
N ALA A 106 4.32 -13.86 -8.47
CA ALA A 106 2.93 -13.89 -8.04
C ALA A 106 2.84 -13.38 -6.59
N PHE A 107 1.75 -12.68 -6.27
CA PHE A 107 1.52 -12.20 -4.91
C PHE A 107 0.08 -12.41 -4.45
N LEU A 108 -0.06 -12.46 -3.14
CA LEU A 108 -1.34 -12.44 -2.44
C LEU A 108 -1.17 -11.61 -1.17
N ASP A 109 -1.96 -10.57 -1.04
CA ASP A 109 -2.04 -9.71 0.13
C ASP A 109 -3.42 -9.81 0.76
N MET A 110 -3.47 -9.76 2.08
CA MET A 110 -4.70 -9.75 2.85
C MET A 110 -4.70 -8.56 3.79
N ASN A 111 -5.71 -7.73 3.68
CA ASN A 111 -6.00 -6.69 4.65
C ASN A 111 -6.82 -7.25 5.80
N LEU A 112 -6.38 -6.96 7.02
CA LEU A 112 -7.04 -7.38 8.25
C LEU A 112 -7.52 -6.13 8.98
N PRO A 113 -8.83 -6.00 9.27
CA PRO A 113 -9.41 -4.87 9.95
C PRO A 113 -9.13 -4.95 11.46
N ILE A 114 -7.90 -4.67 11.85
CA ILE A 114 -7.47 -4.63 13.25
C ILE A 114 -7.21 -3.22 13.75
N GLY A 115 -7.49 -2.24 12.93
CA GLY A 115 -7.37 -0.82 13.23
C GLY A 115 -8.36 -0.35 14.29
N GLY A 116 -8.25 0.90 14.66
CA GLY A 116 -9.26 1.56 15.49
C GLY A 116 -10.48 1.96 14.66
N ASP A 117 -11.65 1.99 15.27
CA ASP A 117 -12.95 2.22 14.62
C ASP A 117 -13.00 3.50 13.76
N GLU A 118 -12.17 4.49 14.07
CA GLU A 118 -12.12 5.77 13.32
C GLU A 118 -11.22 5.74 12.07
N VAL A 119 -10.39 4.70 11.91
CA VAL A 119 -9.37 4.63 10.84
C VAL A 119 -9.30 3.27 10.16
N SER A 120 -10.02 2.28 10.67
CA SER A 120 -10.17 0.97 10.06
C SER A 120 -11.12 1.03 8.86
N SER A 121 -10.87 0.18 7.89
CA SER A 121 -11.85 -0.08 6.83
C SER A 121 -12.97 -1.01 7.29
N ASP A 122 -12.81 -1.63 8.45
CA ASP A 122 -13.69 -2.69 9.01
C ASP A 122 -13.94 -3.86 8.04
N GLU A 123 -13.10 -4.00 7.02
CA GLU A 123 -13.28 -4.89 5.90
C GLU A 123 -12.06 -5.80 5.72
N ILE A 124 -12.30 -7.10 5.63
CA ILE A 124 -11.27 -8.02 5.12
C ILE A 124 -11.21 -7.86 3.61
N ALA A 125 -10.02 -7.66 3.07
CA ALA A 125 -9.83 -7.60 1.63
C ALA A 125 -8.66 -8.47 1.18
N LEU A 126 -8.77 -9.00 -0.03
CA LEU A 126 -7.70 -9.73 -0.71
C LEU A 126 -7.25 -8.94 -1.94
N TYR A 127 -5.94 -8.88 -2.14
CA TYR A 127 -5.33 -8.34 -3.34
C TYR A 127 -4.36 -9.38 -3.90
N ALA A 128 -4.63 -9.88 -5.10
CA ALA A 128 -3.84 -10.93 -5.71
C ALA A 128 -3.50 -10.59 -7.16
N GLY A 129 -2.29 -10.96 -7.59
CA GLY A 129 -1.86 -10.66 -8.94
C GLY A 129 -0.43 -11.09 -9.23
N ALA A 130 0.19 -10.34 -10.14
CA ALA A 130 1.58 -10.56 -10.52
C ALA A 130 2.36 -9.25 -10.60
N GLN A 131 3.61 -9.34 -10.21
CA GLN A 131 4.60 -8.28 -10.30
C GLN A 131 5.62 -8.64 -11.38
N PHE A 132 6.07 -7.64 -12.10
CA PHE A 132 7.11 -7.79 -13.10
C PHE A 132 8.19 -6.76 -12.84
N SER A 133 9.42 -7.23 -12.59
CA SER A 133 10.57 -6.36 -12.36
C SER A 133 11.66 -6.63 -13.39
N VAL A 134 12.13 -5.59 -14.03
CA VAL A 134 13.15 -5.66 -15.07
C VAL A 134 14.50 -5.24 -14.49
N PRO A 135 15.53 -6.11 -14.54
CA PRO A 135 16.89 -5.66 -14.31
C PRO A 135 17.27 -4.67 -15.42
N THR A 136 17.77 -3.52 -15.03
CA THR A 136 18.20 -2.50 -15.99
C THR A 136 19.71 -2.52 -16.17
N ASN A 137 20.20 -2.10 -17.33
CA ASN A 137 21.64 -1.96 -17.59
C ASN A 137 22.24 -0.70 -16.93
N VAL A 138 21.42 0.11 -16.27
CA VAL A 138 21.85 1.31 -15.56
C VAL A 138 22.07 0.96 -14.09
N PRO A 139 23.30 1.01 -13.57
CA PRO A 139 23.58 0.72 -12.18
C PRO A 139 22.73 1.60 -11.24
N GLY A 140 22.09 0.99 -10.26
CA GLY A 140 21.24 1.69 -9.30
C GLY A 140 19.81 1.99 -9.78
N PHE A 141 19.50 1.84 -11.06
CA PHE A 141 18.14 2.04 -11.57
C PHE A 141 17.33 0.73 -11.48
N LYS A 142 16.11 0.83 -10.96
CA LYS A 142 15.15 -0.26 -10.84
C LYS A 142 13.83 0.16 -11.46
N PHE A 143 13.16 -0.80 -12.06
CA PHE A 143 11.81 -0.63 -12.60
C PHE A 143 10.99 -1.86 -12.23
N GLY A 144 9.79 -1.62 -11.72
CA GLY A 144 8.83 -2.66 -11.38
C GLY A 144 7.42 -2.26 -11.77
N THR A 145 6.62 -3.25 -12.11
CA THR A 145 5.19 -3.09 -12.38
C THR A 145 4.40 -4.14 -11.61
N GLU A 146 3.15 -3.85 -11.35
CA GLU A 146 2.22 -4.74 -10.67
C GLU A 146 0.87 -4.66 -11.35
N GLY A 147 0.19 -5.80 -11.42
CA GLY A 147 -1.19 -5.87 -11.83
C GLY A 147 -1.92 -6.94 -11.03
N GLY A 148 -3.10 -6.62 -10.55
CA GLY A 148 -3.87 -7.53 -9.73
C GLY A 148 -5.34 -7.17 -9.60
N ILE A 149 -6.05 -8.06 -8.93
CA ILE A 149 -7.45 -7.93 -8.58
C ILE A 149 -7.54 -7.72 -7.07
N PHE A 150 -8.18 -6.64 -6.69
CA PHE A 150 -8.55 -6.35 -5.30
C PHE A 150 -10.01 -6.75 -5.09
N TRP A 151 -10.29 -7.45 -4.00
CA TRP A 151 -11.60 -7.89 -3.61
C TRP A 151 -11.80 -7.64 -2.11
N GLY A 152 -12.69 -6.71 -1.79
CA GLY A 152 -13.21 -6.53 -0.43
C GLY A 152 -14.36 -7.49 -0.17
N PHE A 153 -14.37 -8.07 1.04
CA PHE A 153 -15.47 -8.92 1.47
C PHE A 153 -16.51 -8.06 2.18
N GLU A 154 -17.77 -8.40 1.97
CA GLU A 154 -18.87 -7.75 2.66
C GLU A 154 -18.70 -7.81 4.17
N HIS A 155 -18.86 -6.70 4.85
CA HIS A 155 -18.85 -6.59 6.30
C HIS A 155 -19.85 -5.53 6.74
N ASP A 156 -20.66 -5.87 7.74
CA ASP A 156 -21.62 -4.97 8.40
C ASP A 156 -22.39 -4.03 7.44
N ASN A 157 -22.96 -4.61 6.37
CA ASN A 157 -23.73 -3.91 5.34
C ASN A 157 -22.92 -2.96 4.42
N SER A 158 -21.64 -3.19 4.28
CA SER A 158 -20.78 -2.48 3.32
C SER A 158 -20.07 -3.46 2.39
N GLU A 159 -20.15 -3.24 1.07
CA GLU A 159 -19.42 -3.99 0.06
C GLU A 159 -18.58 -3.03 -0.78
N ARG A 160 -17.26 -3.21 -0.75
CA ARG A 160 -16.35 -2.36 -1.52
C ARG A 160 -16.29 -2.71 -3.00
N GLY A 161 -16.68 -3.93 -3.33
CA GLY A 161 -16.65 -4.41 -4.71
C GLY A 161 -15.29 -4.92 -5.19
N LEU A 162 -15.25 -5.25 -6.47
CA LEU A 162 -14.10 -5.80 -7.17
C LEU A 162 -13.38 -4.70 -7.96
N GLU A 163 -12.06 -4.59 -7.79
CA GLU A 163 -11.26 -3.59 -8.49
C GLU A 163 -10.08 -4.25 -9.22
N ILE A 164 -9.68 -3.69 -10.36
CA ILE A 164 -8.42 -3.98 -11.02
C ILE A 164 -7.43 -2.86 -10.66
N HIS A 165 -6.26 -3.25 -10.16
CA HIS A 165 -5.17 -2.32 -9.89
C HIS A 165 -4.02 -2.60 -10.86
N LEU A 166 -3.49 -1.56 -11.48
CA LEU A 166 -2.31 -1.60 -12.35
C LEU A 166 -1.35 -0.51 -11.91
N GLY A 167 -0.13 -0.86 -11.61
CA GLY A 167 0.85 0.08 -11.11
C GLY A 167 2.25 -0.10 -11.68
N GLY A 168 3.06 0.92 -11.52
CA GLY A 168 4.47 0.88 -11.89
C GLY A 168 5.27 1.89 -11.09
N GLU A 169 6.52 1.54 -10.82
CA GLU A 169 7.45 2.34 -10.05
C GLU A 169 8.84 2.31 -10.67
N VAL A 170 9.50 3.44 -10.63
CA VAL A 170 10.92 3.59 -10.93
C VAL A 170 11.65 4.07 -9.69
N ALA A 171 12.83 3.52 -9.45
CA ALA A 171 13.70 3.93 -8.36
C ALA A 171 15.15 4.00 -8.82
N TYR A 172 15.91 4.95 -8.26
CA TYR A 172 17.32 5.12 -8.57
C TYR A 172 18.14 5.24 -7.30
N THR A 173 18.96 4.23 -7.03
CA THR A 173 19.91 4.31 -5.91
C THR A 173 21.12 5.15 -6.30
N VAL A 174 21.26 6.32 -5.69
CA VAL A 174 22.39 7.22 -5.94
C VAL A 174 23.67 6.58 -5.40
N PRO A 175 24.68 6.31 -6.26
CA PRO A 175 25.92 5.69 -5.83
C PRO A 175 26.61 6.51 -4.71
N ASN A 176 27.16 5.82 -3.73
CA ASN A 176 27.94 6.37 -2.60
C ASN A 176 27.16 7.27 -1.62
N VAL A 177 25.90 7.58 -1.88
CA VAL A 177 25.07 8.41 -0.98
C VAL A 177 24.08 7.55 -0.20
N GLY A 178 23.66 6.41 -0.75
CA GLY A 178 22.71 5.50 -0.14
C GLY A 178 21.25 6.02 -0.16
N VAL A 179 20.97 7.09 -0.89
CA VAL A 179 19.61 7.61 -1.09
C VAL A 179 19.03 7.00 -2.35
N THR A 180 17.77 6.61 -2.28
CA THR A 180 17.05 6.01 -3.42
C THR A 180 15.75 6.79 -3.67
N PRO A 181 15.79 7.89 -4.45
CA PRO A 181 14.58 8.52 -4.93
C PRO A 181 13.79 7.56 -5.81
N PHE A 182 12.48 7.67 -5.75
CA PHE A 182 11.55 6.86 -6.52
C PHE A 182 10.34 7.68 -6.92
N ALA A 183 9.63 7.21 -7.93
CA ALA A 183 8.33 7.72 -8.33
C ALA A 183 7.50 6.58 -8.93
N GLY A 184 6.22 6.61 -8.68
CA GLY A 184 5.30 5.59 -9.16
C GLY A 184 3.92 6.13 -9.46
N LEU A 185 3.14 5.29 -10.12
CA LEU A 185 1.73 5.53 -10.36
C LEU A 185 0.96 4.22 -10.27
N GLN A 186 -0.28 4.30 -9.82
CA GLN A 186 -1.23 3.20 -9.83
C GLN A 186 -2.57 3.68 -10.39
N LEU A 187 -3.12 2.90 -11.31
CA LEU A 187 -4.48 3.02 -11.78
C LEU A 187 -5.32 1.97 -11.06
N LYS A 188 -6.42 2.39 -10.46
CA LYS A 188 -7.47 1.54 -9.93
C LYS A 188 -8.71 1.70 -10.79
N TYR A 189 -9.32 0.60 -11.16
CA TYR A 189 -10.56 0.58 -11.93
C TYR A 189 -11.55 -0.35 -11.25
N ARG A 190 -12.73 0.17 -10.94
CA ARG A 190 -13.79 -0.58 -10.26
C ARG A 190 -14.61 -1.34 -11.26
N LEU A 191 -14.81 -2.64 -11.01
CA LEU A 191 -15.57 -3.56 -11.86
C LEU A 191 -17.01 -3.75 -11.38
N THR A 192 -17.26 -3.60 -10.08
CA THR A 192 -18.59 -3.75 -9.48
C THR A 192 -18.88 -2.55 -8.59
N GLU A 193 -20.14 -2.18 -8.45
CA GLU A 193 -20.56 -1.12 -7.54
C GLU A 193 -20.11 -1.42 -6.12
N SER A 194 -19.80 -0.38 -5.37
CA SER A 194 -19.70 -0.47 -3.92
C SER A 194 -21.03 -0.05 -3.33
N THR A 195 -21.54 -0.81 -2.38
CA THR A 195 -22.79 -0.52 -1.70
C THR A 195 -22.58 -0.43 -0.19
N TRP A 196 -23.40 0.32 0.49
CA TRP A 196 -23.47 0.35 1.94
C TRP A 196 -24.92 0.54 2.36
N GLU A 197 -25.33 -0.07 3.46
CA GLU A 197 -26.65 0.11 4.03
C GLU A 197 -26.60 1.19 5.11
N ASP A 198 -27.57 2.10 5.08
CA ASP A 198 -27.74 3.05 6.18
C ASP A 198 -28.34 2.36 7.43
N GLY A 199 -28.30 3.04 8.58
CA GLY A 199 -28.84 2.53 9.83
C GLY A 199 -30.34 2.19 9.80
N GLU A 200 -31.03 2.43 8.69
CA GLU A 200 -32.42 2.04 8.44
C GLU A 200 -32.54 0.85 7.47
N GLY A 201 -31.42 0.21 7.12
CA GLY A 201 -31.36 -0.95 6.24
C GLY A 201 -31.66 -0.64 4.77
N ARG A 202 -31.43 0.59 4.35
CA ARG A 202 -31.57 1.00 2.94
C ARG A 202 -30.23 0.97 2.26
N GLU A 203 -30.11 0.22 1.17
CA GLU A 203 -28.96 0.27 0.29
C GLU A 203 -28.74 1.69 -0.21
N ARG A 204 -27.56 2.20 0.01
CA ARG A 204 -27.04 3.43 -0.58
C ARG A 204 -25.95 3.05 -1.55
N GLY A 205 -26.06 3.46 -2.79
CA GLY A 205 -24.97 3.33 -3.75
C GLY A 205 -23.77 4.13 -3.25
N GLY A 206 -22.62 3.47 -3.19
CA GLY A 206 -21.33 4.13 -3.02
C GLY A 206 -20.85 4.67 -4.36
N ASN A 207 -19.68 4.24 -4.82
CA ASN A 207 -19.16 4.59 -6.14
C ASN A 207 -19.68 3.60 -7.18
N ASP A 208 -20.05 4.11 -8.33
CA ASP A 208 -20.56 3.31 -9.46
C ASP A 208 -19.49 2.37 -10.04
N ASP A 209 -19.94 1.34 -10.75
CA ASP A 209 -19.08 0.55 -11.63
C ASP A 209 -18.45 1.46 -12.70
N GLY A 210 -17.20 1.18 -13.05
CA GLY A 210 -16.46 1.99 -14.02
C GLY A 210 -15.72 3.19 -13.44
N ASP A 211 -15.83 3.47 -12.15
CA ASP A 211 -15.03 4.49 -11.48
C ASP A 211 -13.54 4.16 -11.57
N SER A 212 -12.74 5.17 -11.82
CA SER A 212 -11.29 5.03 -11.91
C SER A 212 -10.57 6.06 -11.05
N GLN A 213 -9.50 5.62 -10.42
CA GLN A 213 -8.64 6.47 -9.61
C GLN A 213 -7.19 6.32 -10.08
N VAL A 214 -6.48 7.43 -10.17
CA VAL A 214 -5.03 7.46 -10.41
C VAL A 214 -4.34 7.96 -9.16
N ILE A 215 -3.40 7.18 -8.65
CA ILE A 215 -2.56 7.54 -7.50
C ILE A 215 -1.13 7.74 -8.01
N ILE A 216 -0.49 8.81 -7.61
CA ILE A 216 0.92 9.14 -7.94
C ILE A 216 1.67 9.32 -6.61
N TRP A 217 2.87 8.75 -6.51
CA TRP A 217 3.73 8.88 -5.33
C TRP A 217 5.20 9.12 -5.68
#